data_28ad505a78844169acd2a1e378cc85bc
#
_entry.id   28ad505a78844169acd2a1e378cc85bc
#
_cell.length_a   1.000
_cell.length_b   1.000
_cell.length_c   1.000
_cell.angle_alpha   90.00
_cell.angle_beta   90.00
_cell.angle_gamma   90.00
#
_symmetry.space_group_name_H-M   'P 1'
#
loop_
_entity.id
_entity.type
_entity.pdbx_description
1 polymer ?
#
loop_
_entity_poly.entity_id
_entity_poly.type
_entity_poly.pdbx_seq_one_letter_code
_entity_poly.pdbx_strand_id
1 'polypeptide(L)'
;MARMEPWCPSAIERAMERPMPKPLPFLCASALALSLTACAGTIKNSTADTASNVTFTFTDSGVTAAGETDTGYEIDGTALTITSSGTYTVSGSCADGSIKVKKSTTGVTLVLDGLTLTSENTAAITCGKSSEVTSLFPTVRKIP
;
A
#
# COMPACT_ATOMS: atom_id res chain seq x y z
N MET A 1 33.91 8.04 48.44
CA MET A 1 34.83 8.01 47.31
C MET A 1 34.21 7.17 46.21
N ALA A 2 33.53 7.83 45.29
CA ALA A 2 32.87 7.19 44.15
C ALA A 2 33.87 7.11 42.99
N ARG A 3 34.21 5.92 42.59
CA ARG A 3 35.05 5.65 41.42
C ARG A 3 34.21 5.78 40.16
N MET A 4 34.44 6.82 39.40
CA MET A 4 33.94 6.94 38.04
C MET A 4 34.68 5.92 37.16
N GLU A 5 33.99 4.94 36.66
CA GLU A 5 34.50 4.05 35.61
C GLU A 5 34.38 4.75 34.26
N PRO A 6 35.43 4.75 33.44
CA PRO A 6 35.36 5.35 32.12
C PRO A 6 34.53 4.48 31.20
N TRP A 7 33.51 5.09 30.68
CA TRP A 7 32.66 4.57 29.63
C TRP A 7 33.51 4.33 28.37
N CYS A 8 33.73 3.07 28.01
CA CYS A 8 34.35 2.70 26.74
C CYS A 8 33.26 2.59 25.64
N PRO A 9 33.20 3.49 24.68
CA PRO A 9 32.42 3.28 23.48
C PRO A 9 33.32 2.63 22.42
N SER A 10 33.42 1.35 22.41
CA SER A 10 34.16 0.69 21.34
C SER A 10 33.73 -0.76 21.17
N ALA A 11 32.73 -0.98 20.37
CA ALA A 11 32.51 -2.25 19.66
C ALA A 11 31.46 -2.18 18.54
N ILE A 12 30.78 -1.08 18.33
CA ILE A 12 29.68 -1.05 17.36
C ILE A 12 30.04 -0.32 16.05
N GLU A 13 31.17 0.35 16.00
CA GLU A 13 31.55 1.17 14.83
C GLU A 13 32.37 0.45 13.76
N ARG A 14 32.68 -0.83 13.91
CA ARG A 14 33.48 -1.58 12.92
C ARG A 14 32.69 -2.50 11.99
N ALA A 15 31.40 -2.43 11.95
CA ALA A 15 30.58 -3.32 11.13
C ALA A 15 30.04 -2.70 9.84
N MET A 16 30.51 -1.53 9.42
CA MET A 16 30.01 -0.86 8.19
C MET A 16 31.08 -0.57 7.14
N GLU A 17 32.14 -1.35 7.09
CA GLU A 17 32.97 -1.39 5.88
C GLU A 17 32.61 -2.63 5.06
N ARG A 18 31.58 -2.51 4.25
CA ARG A 18 31.33 -3.46 3.17
C ARG A 18 32.28 -3.13 2.03
N PRO A 19 33.17 -4.04 1.62
CA PRO A 19 33.95 -3.84 0.43
C PRO A 19 33.02 -3.85 -0.79
N MET A 20 33.09 -2.78 -1.57
CA MET A 20 32.40 -2.70 -2.85
C MET A 20 32.93 -3.80 -3.79
N PRO A 21 32.05 -4.55 -4.47
CA PRO A 21 32.46 -5.45 -5.52
C PRO A 21 33.00 -4.64 -6.71
N LYS A 22 34.22 -4.94 -7.13
CA LYS A 22 34.84 -4.37 -8.32
C LYS A 22 34.01 -4.74 -9.54
N PRO A 23 33.74 -3.80 -10.49
CA PRO A 23 33.10 -4.14 -11.74
C PRO A 23 34.05 -4.96 -12.62
N LEU A 24 33.61 -6.13 -13.00
CA LEU A 24 34.25 -6.95 -14.03
C LEU A 24 33.87 -6.37 -15.42
N PRO A 25 34.81 -6.20 -16.31
CA PRO A 25 34.50 -5.79 -17.68
C PRO A 25 34.02 -6.99 -18.49
N PHE A 26 32.77 -7.08 -18.79
CA PHE A 26 32.28 -7.96 -19.84
C PHE A 26 32.25 -7.18 -21.18
N LEU A 27 33.29 -7.42 -21.97
CA LEU A 27 33.30 -7.17 -23.41
C LEU A 27 32.44 -8.27 -24.05
N CYS A 28 31.31 -7.92 -24.61
CA CYS A 28 30.72 -8.67 -25.72
C CYS A 28 30.00 -7.71 -26.64
N ALA A 29 30.70 -7.46 -27.75
CA ALA A 29 30.14 -6.87 -28.93
C ALA A 29 29.23 -7.87 -29.64
N SER A 30 28.02 -7.48 -29.97
CA SER A 30 27.31 -7.98 -31.14
C SER A 30 26.20 -7.01 -31.51
N ALA A 31 26.45 -6.32 -32.60
CA ALA A 31 25.51 -5.49 -33.31
C ALA A 31 24.39 -6.34 -33.91
N LEU A 32 23.15 -5.91 -33.73
CA LEU A 32 22.08 -6.14 -34.70
C LEU A 32 21.11 -4.97 -34.62
N ALA A 33 21.25 -4.11 -35.62
CA ALA A 33 20.33 -3.04 -35.91
C ALA A 33 19.03 -3.63 -36.43
N LEU A 34 17.92 -3.36 -35.76
CA LEU A 34 16.59 -3.36 -36.35
C LEU A 34 15.89 -2.09 -35.91
N SER A 35 15.89 -1.13 -36.78
CA SER A 35 15.09 0.07 -36.76
C SER A 35 13.64 -0.30 -36.90
N LEU A 36 12.87 -0.11 -35.82
CA LEU A 36 11.43 0.04 -35.87
C LEU A 36 11.06 1.39 -35.30
N THR A 37 10.77 2.29 -36.23
CA THR A 37 10.10 3.55 -36.01
C THR A 37 8.73 3.23 -35.39
N ALA A 38 8.52 3.51 -34.12
CA ALA A 38 7.22 3.49 -33.50
C ALA A 38 7.04 4.76 -32.66
N CYS A 39 6.03 5.50 -33.05
CA CYS A 39 5.36 6.60 -32.37
C CYS A 39 5.82 6.92 -30.94
N ALA A 40 6.31 8.16 -30.81
CA ALA A 40 6.49 8.82 -29.54
C ALA A 40 5.14 9.04 -28.83
N GLY A 41 4.66 8.05 -28.11
CA GLY A 41 3.79 8.25 -26.99
C GLY A 41 4.67 8.44 -25.77
N THR A 42 4.69 9.62 -25.19
CA THR A 42 5.32 9.88 -23.91
C THR A 42 4.63 9.03 -22.85
N ILE A 43 5.09 7.81 -22.68
CA ILE A 43 4.73 7.02 -21.50
C ILE A 43 5.55 7.66 -20.39
N LYS A 44 4.89 8.49 -19.60
CA LYS A 44 5.40 8.80 -18.28
C LYS A 44 5.50 7.44 -17.59
N ASN A 45 6.73 6.97 -17.43
CA ASN A 45 7.04 5.84 -16.58
C ASN A 45 6.74 6.28 -15.14
N SER A 46 5.47 6.33 -14.78
CA SER A 46 5.09 6.12 -13.41
C SER A 46 5.63 4.75 -13.07
N THR A 47 6.57 4.71 -12.15
CA THR A 47 6.88 3.52 -11.37
C THR A 47 5.56 2.79 -11.20
N ALA A 48 5.43 1.60 -11.77
CA ALA A 48 4.23 0.80 -11.63
C ALA A 48 4.08 0.51 -10.15
N ASP A 49 3.38 1.39 -9.48
CA ASP A 49 2.72 1.12 -8.24
C ASP A 49 1.75 0.00 -8.61
N THR A 50 2.04 -1.19 -8.18
CA THR A 50 1.21 -2.36 -8.44
C THR A 50 -0.10 -2.06 -7.73
N ALA A 51 -1.06 -1.54 -8.48
CA ALA A 51 -2.37 -1.19 -7.96
C ALA A 51 -3.00 -2.47 -7.43
N SER A 52 -2.98 -2.62 -6.12
CA SER A 52 -3.59 -3.75 -5.44
C SER A 52 -5.09 -3.71 -5.68
N ASN A 53 -5.63 -4.75 -6.29
CA ASN A 53 -7.07 -4.96 -6.38
C ASN A 53 -7.48 -5.95 -5.31
N VAL A 54 -8.03 -5.47 -4.21
CA VAL A 54 -8.46 -6.29 -3.09
C VAL A 54 -9.92 -6.01 -2.77
N THR A 55 -10.66 -7.09 -2.54
CA THR A 55 -12.06 -7.02 -2.10
C THR A 55 -12.16 -7.36 -0.63
N PHE A 56 -12.77 -6.50 0.15
CA PHE A 56 -13.04 -6.70 1.56
C PHE A 56 -14.52 -6.94 1.80
N THR A 57 -14.82 -7.92 2.62
CA THR A 57 -16.18 -8.19 3.07
C THR A 57 -16.24 -7.98 4.59
N PHE A 58 -17.03 -7.03 5.01
CA PHE A 58 -17.30 -6.75 6.43
C PHE A 58 -18.42 -7.61 6.97
N THR A 59 -18.18 -8.16 8.15
CA THR A 59 -19.18 -8.88 8.96
C THR A 59 -19.02 -8.44 10.39
N ASP A 60 -20.01 -8.73 11.24
CA ASP A 60 -19.92 -8.45 12.69
C ASP A 60 -18.82 -9.27 13.40
N SER A 61 -18.32 -10.32 12.75
CA SER A 61 -17.24 -11.17 13.26
C SER A 61 -15.85 -10.70 12.84
N GLY A 62 -15.75 -9.83 11.84
CA GLY A 62 -14.46 -9.35 11.31
C GLY A 62 -14.51 -9.04 9.81
N VAL A 63 -13.35 -8.68 9.29
CA VAL A 63 -13.14 -8.37 7.88
C VAL A 63 -12.42 -9.52 7.20
N THR A 64 -12.90 -9.94 6.05
CA THR A 64 -12.22 -10.90 5.18
C THR A 64 -11.70 -10.20 3.93
N ALA A 65 -10.50 -10.54 3.50
CA ALA A 65 -9.89 -10.04 2.28
C ALA A 65 -9.85 -11.13 1.21
N ALA A 66 -10.14 -10.76 -0.03
CA ALA A 66 -9.99 -11.58 -1.21
C ALA A 66 -9.34 -10.75 -2.31
N GLY A 67 -8.23 -11.20 -2.89
CA GLY A 67 -7.50 -10.46 -3.91
C GLY A 67 -6.15 -11.07 -4.22
N GLU A 68 -5.43 -10.42 -5.13
CA GLU A 68 -4.16 -10.93 -5.63
C GLU A 68 -2.95 -10.64 -4.71
N THR A 69 -3.11 -9.77 -3.73
CA THR A 69 -2.01 -9.37 -2.84
C THR A 69 -2.45 -9.33 -1.38
N ASP A 70 -1.61 -9.84 -0.50
CA ASP A 70 -1.78 -9.77 0.96
C ASP A 70 -1.04 -8.56 1.57
N THR A 71 -0.63 -7.61 0.74
CA THR A 71 0.12 -6.44 1.14
C THR A 71 -0.65 -5.15 0.89
N GLY A 72 -0.35 -4.11 1.63
CA GLY A 72 -0.97 -2.79 1.46
C GLY A 72 -2.18 -2.53 2.33
N TYR A 73 -2.50 -3.45 3.24
CA TYR A 73 -3.54 -3.28 4.24
C TYR A 73 -3.25 -4.10 5.50
N GLU A 74 -3.92 -3.76 6.57
CA GLU A 74 -3.88 -4.45 7.85
C GLU A 74 -5.33 -4.64 8.34
N ILE A 75 -5.65 -5.84 8.83
CA ILE A 75 -6.96 -6.17 9.39
C ILE A 75 -6.78 -6.47 10.88
N ASP A 76 -7.55 -5.79 11.71
CA ASP A 76 -7.62 -6.04 13.14
C ASP A 76 -9.09 -6.16 13.56
N GLY A 77 -9.57 -7.39 13.60
CA GLY A 77 -10.98 -7.69 13.86
C GLY A 77 -11.90 -7.06 12.82
N THR A 78 -12.68 -6.06 13.23
CA THR A 78 -13.60 -5.27 12.38
C THR A 78 -13.00 -3.96 11.88
N ALA A 79 -11.72 -3.73 12.16
CA ALA A 79 -11.00 -2.56 11.68
C ALA A 79 -10.10 -2.90 10.48
N LEU A 80 -10.23 -2.12 9.41
CA LEU A 80 -9.40 -2.21 8.21
C LEU A 80 -8.51 -0.97 8.12
N THR A 81 -7.20 -1.15 8.02
CA THR A 81 -6.24 -0.07 7.78
C THR A 81 -5.59 -0.23 6.41
N ILE A 82 -5.77 0.74 5.53
CA ILE A 82 -5.14 0.78 4.20
C ILE A 82 -3.83 1.53 4.31
N THR A 83 -2.75 0.92 3.84
CA THR A 83 -1.38 1.41 3.98
C THR A 83 -0.68 1.72 2.66
N SER A 84 -1.23 1.28 1.54
CA SER A 84 -0.66 1.48 0.19
C SER A 84 -1.71 1.99 -0.80
N SER A 85 -1.24 2.50 -1.93
CA SER A 85 -2.07 2.82 -3.09
C SER A 85 -2.75 1.57 -3.65
N GLY A 86 -3.90 1.73 -4.27
CA GLY A 86 -4.64 0.63 -4.89
C GLY A 86 -6.13 0.87 -4.98
N THR A 87 -6.81 -0.09 -5.60
CA THR A 87 -8.27 -0.14 -5.67
C THR A 87 -8.79 -1.17 -4.68
N TYR A 88 -9.58 -0.71 -3.76
CA TYR A 88 -10.13 -1.53 -2.68
C TYR A 88 -11.64 -1.53 -2.76
N THR A 89 -12.23 -2.69 -3.08
CA THR A 89 -13.68 -2.86 -3.08
C THR A 89 -14.12 -3.30 -1.70
N VAL A 90 -15.07 -2.61 -1.12
CA VAL A 90 -15.56 -2.87 0.23
C VAL A 90 -17.05 -3.11 0.21
N SER A 91 -17.47 -4.23 0.81
CA SER A 91 -18.87 -4.65 0.86
C SER A 91 -19.22 -5.24 2.22
N GLY A 92 -20.49 -5.51 2.44
CA GLY A 92 -20.99 -6.19 3.63
C GLY A 92 -21.62 -5.29 4.67
N SER A 93 -21.80 -5.81 5.88
CA SER A 93 -22.45 -5.09 6.97
C SER A 93 -21.73 -5.39 8.28
N CYS A 94 -21.45 -4.34 9.05
CA CYS A 94 -20.85 -4.45 10.36
C CYS A 94 -21.40 -3.37 11.30
N ALA A 95 -21.85 -3.78 12.48
CA ALA A 95 -22.44 -2.89 13.47
C ALA A 95 -21.40 -2.04 14.22
N ASP A 96 -20.16 -2.50 14.32
CA ASP A 96 -19.04 -1.73 14.87
C ASP A 96 -17.76 -2.02 14.10
N GLY A 97 -17.59 -1.31 13.00
CA GLY A 97 -16.44 -1.45 12.12
C GLY A 97 -15.83 -0.11 11.73
N SER A 98 -14.59 -0.12 11.27
CA SER A 98 -13.91 1.08 10.82
C SER A 98 -12.97 0.84 9.63
N ILE A 99 -12.87 1.83 8.76
CA ILE A 99 -11.91 1.87 7.66
C ILE A 99 -11.01 3.07 7.88
N LYS A 100 -9.71 2.84 7.96
CA LYS A 100 -8.70 3.86 8.14
C LYS A 100 -7.70 3.86 6.99
N VAL A 101 -7.49 4.99 6.36
CA VAL A 101 -6.40 5.19 5.40
C VAL A 101 -5.23 5.84 6.12
N LYS A 102 -4.07 5.23 6.05
CA LYS A 102 -2.85 5.72 6.70
C LYS A 102 -2.45 7.09 6.15
N LYS A 103 -1.84 7.91 6.99
CA LYS A 103 -1.32 9.23 6.58
C LYS A 103 -0.33 9.08 5.42
N SER A 104 -0.32 10.03 4.51
CA SER A 104 0.58 10.10 3.35
C SER A 104 0.42 8.94 2.36
N THR A 105 -0.71 8.23 2.40
CA THR A 105 -1.06 7.23 1.39
C THR A 105 -1.83 7.93 0.27
N THR A 106 -1.32 7.89 -0.93
CA THR A 106 -1.92 8.51 -2.13
C THR A 106 -2.39 7.45 -3.11
N GLY A 107 -3.26 7.81 -4.05
CA GLY A 107 -3.71 6.88 -5.09
C GLY A 107 -4.61 5.75 -4.57
N VAL A 108 -5.36 5.99 -3.50
CA VAL A 108 -6.33 5.01 -2.94
C VAL A 108 -7.69 5.23 -3.59
N THR A 109 -8.24 4.18 -4.18
CA THR A 109 -9.60 4.16 -4.69
C THR A 109 -10.44 3.20 -3.84
N LEU A 110 -11.44 3.73 -3.16
CA LEU A 110 -12.41 2.94 -2.39
C LEU A 110 -13.69 2.78 -3.21
N VAL A 111 -14.03 1.55 -3.54
CA VAL A 111 -15.30 1.19 -4.17
C VAL A 111 -16.22 0.65 -3.08
N LEU A 112 -17.25 1.41 -2.73
CA LEU A 112 -18.22 1.03 -1.70
C LEU A 112 -19.39 0.31 -2.35
N ASP A 113 -19.39 -1.02 -2.32
CA ASP A 113 -20.40 -1.86 -2.96
C ASP A 113 -21.35 -2.47 -1.91
N GLY A 114 -22.44 -1.75 -1.64
CA GLY A 114 -23.44 -2.20 -0.67
C GLY A 114 -22.94 -2.25 0.78
N LEU A 115 -21.96 -1.42 1.14
CA LEU A 115 -21.41 -1.37 2.49
C LEU A 115 -22.38 -0.69 3.45
N THR A 116 -22.67 -1.36 4.56
CA THR A 116 -23.34 -0.79 5.74
C THR A 116 -22.38 -0.87 6.92
N LEU A 117 -21.83 0.26 7.31
CA LEU A 117 -20.84 0.33 8.37
C LEU A 117 -21.27 1.32 9.44
N THR A 118 -21.33 0.87 10.67
CA THR A 118 -21.57 1.71 11.84
C THR A 118 -20.34 1.66 12.75
N SER A 119 -20.05 2.72 13.46
CA SER A 119 -18.96 2.75 14.43
C SER A 119 -19.42 3.57 15.64
N GLU A 120 -19.31 3.00 16.82
CA GLU A 120 -19.80 3.63 18.06
C GLU A 120 -18.84 4.70 18.59
N ASN A 121 -17.54 4.50 18.42
CA ASN A 121 -16.52 5.30 19.08
C ASN A 121 -15.70 6.18 18.15
N THR A 122 -15.74 5.93 16.84
CA THR A 122 -14.93 6.63 15.84
C THR A 122 -15.74 6.87 14.58
N ALA A 123 -15.19 7.63 13.63
CA ALA A 123 -15.78 7.69 12.30
C ALA A 123 -15.64 6.35 11.59
N ALA A 124 -16.70 5.89 10.93
CA ALA A 124 -16.68 4.65 10.16
C ALA A 124 -15.61 4.64 9.06
N ILE A 125 -15.33 5.80 8.46
CA ILE A 125 -14.24 5.97 7.50
C ILE A 125 -13.38 7.16 7.92
N THR A 126 -12.09 6.96 8.10
CA THR A 126 -11.13 7.99 8.51
C THR A 126 -9.96 8.05 7.52
N CYS A 127 -9.70 9.21 6.97
CA CYS A 127 -8.54 9.44 6.12
C CYS A 127 -7.44 10.17 6.92
N GLY A 128 -6.22 9.65 6.85
CA GLY A 128 -5.05 10.27 7.48
C GLY A 128 -4.69 11.60 6.81
N LYS A 129 -3.90 12.42 7.50
CA LYS A 129 -3.39 13.68 6.91
C LYS A 129 -2.58 13.39 5.66
N SER A 130 -2.79 14.21 4.62
CA SER A 130 -2.10 14.08 3.33
C SER A 130 -2.35 12.74 2.62
N SER A 131 -3.47 12.07 2.87
CA SER A 131 -3.92 10.95 2.06
C SER A 131 -4.86 11.43 0.97
N GLU A 132 -4.76 10.81 -0.21
CA GLU A 132 -5.67 11.03 -1.32
C GLU A 132 -6.53 9.79 -1.51
N VAL A 133 -7.84 9.95 -1.37
CA VAL A 133 -8.80 8.87 -1.46
C VAL A 133 -9.93 9.27 -2.41
N THR A 134 -10.16 8.42 -3.41
CA THR A 134 -11.30 8.52 -4.30
C THR A 134 -12.35 7.50 -3.89
N SER A 135 -13.54 7.96 -3.53
CA SER A 135 -14.66 7.07 -3.19
C SER A 135 -15.59 6.91 -4.39
N LEU A 136 -15.82 5.67 -4.79
CA LEU A 136 -16.74 5.32 -5.87
C LEU A 136 -17.94 4.57 -5.28
N PHE A 137 -19.14 5.00 -5.67
CA PHE A 137 -20.38 4.31 -5.34
C PHE A 137 -20.91 3.68 -6.64
N PRO A 138 -20.93 2.35 -6.76
CA PRO A 138 -21.53 1.72 -7.92
C PRO A 138 -23.03 2.06 -7.94
N THR A 139 -23.43 2.79 -8.96
CA THR A 139 -24.84 3.12 -9.18
C THR A 139 -25.55 1.88 -9.68
N VAL A 140 -26.31 1.22 -8.83
CA VAL A 140 -27.23 0.17 -9.25
C VAL A 140 -28.34 0.83 -10.08
N ARG A 141 -28.24 0.76 -11.41
CA ARG A 141 -29.37 1.07 -12.26
C ARG A 141 -30.42 -0.01 -12.07
N LYS A 142 -31.44 0.30 -11.30
CA LYS A 142 -32.65 -0.51 -11.28
C LYS A 142 -33.29 -0.39 -12.67
N ILE A 143 -33.15 -1.42 -13.48
CA ILE A 143 -33.87 -1.56 -14.74
C ILE A 143 -35.31 -1.91 -14.36
N PRO A 144 -36.33 -1.16 -14.87
CA PRO A 144 -37.74 -1.43 -14.58
C PRO A 144 -38.18 -2.75 -15.17
#